data_b09f90dbc78c4fdbc8f5393f466d0063
#
_entry.id   b09f90dbc78c4fdbc8f5393f466d0063
#
_cell.length_a   1.000
_cell.length_b   1.000
_cell.length_c   1.000
_cell.angle_alpha   90.00
_cell.angle_beta   90.00
_cell.angle_gamma   90.00
#
_symmetry.space_group_name_H-M   'P 1'
#
loop_
_entity.id
_entity.type
_entity.pdbx_description
1 polymer ?
#
loop_
_entity_poly.entity_id
_entity_poly.type
_entity_poly.pdbx_seq_one_letter_code
_entity_poly.pdbx_strand_id
1 'polypeptide(L)'
;GAGLVSASAGRYAYPSTGDFGSSGVSGNAGGGGGRIAVHYDPEAQDACGCTILFEAKGTPVATGTARSNLSGGLGTVWFTDARFVASPLRHSGLLCVPGFIEWRPAELRIDGWAGFPPGFTLDVGGGLVCTNTDAAGAGLELDASTLAVGGDALVRGAGIRLFNGASMQIAGNLVQETARDASGICRTYHAGEVWCHPAPTNAAAADGVGARIEI
;
A
#
# COMPACT_ATOMS: atom_id res chain seq x y z
N GLY A 1 13.39 16.99 -14.55
CA GLY A 1 14.13 16.25 -13.55
C GLY A 1 13.23 15.34 -12.71
N ALA A 2 13.78 14.27 -12.15
CA ALA A 2 13.09 13.41 -11.19
C ALA A 2 13.50 13.81 -9.76
N GLY A 3 12.58 13.79 -8.83
CA GLY A 3 12.81 14.10 -7.40
C GLY A 3 12.06 13.17 -6.49
N LEU A 4 12.49 13.10 -5.23
CA LEU A 4 11.82 12.38 -4.16
C LEU A 4 11.60 13.31 -2.97
N VAL A 5 10.36 13.36 -2.49
CA VAL A 5 9.97 13.97 -1.20
C VAL A 5 9.50 12.86 -0.29
N SER A 6 10.20 12.63 0.81
CA SER A 6 9.89 11.53 1.72
C SER A 6 9.67 12.01 3.15
N ALA A 7 8.57 11.56 3.74
CA ALA A 7 8.25 11.62 5.16
C ALA A 7 8.02 10.20 5.71
N SER A 8 8.74 9.23 5.18
CA SER A 8 8.63 7.84 5.59
C SER A 8 9.31 7.62 6.94
N ALA A 9 8.82 6.65 7.71
CA ALA A 9 9.45 6.25 8.95
C ALA A 9 10.87 5.73 8.68
N GLY A 10 11.80 6.05 9.58
CA GLY A 10 13.18 5.55 9.52
C GLY A 10 13.22 4.03 9.61
N ARG A 11 14.17 3.42 8.91
CA ARG A 11 14.45 1.99 9.08
C ARG A 11 15.08 1.78 10.46
N TYR A 12 14.48 0.92 11.26
CA TYR A 12 15.14 0.44 12.46
C TYR A 12 16.21 -0.57 12.03
N ALA A 13 17.48 -0.15 12.07
CA ALA A 13 18.60 -1.07 11.87
C ALA A 13 18.86 -1.79 13.20
N TYR A 14 18.51 -3.05 13.28
CA TYR A 14 18.99 -3.89 14.37
C TYR A 14 20.51 -4.01 14.25
N PRO A 15 21.28 -3.68 15.29
CA PRO A 15 22.67 -4.13 15.33
C PRO A 15 22.64 -5.66 15.41
N SER A 16 23.27 -6.32 14.45
CA SER A 16 23.31 -7.77 14.31
C SER A 16 24.17 -8.48 15.37
N THR A 17 24.52 -7.83 16.46
CA THR A 17 25.37 -8.34 17.52
C THR A 17 24.78 -8.00 18.88
N GLY A 18 23.99 -8.92 19.41
CA GLY A 18 23.51 -8.81 20.78
C GLY A 18 22.59 -9.97 21.10
N ASP A 19 23.11 -10.88 21.86
CA ASP A 19 22.43 -11.97 22.55
C ASP A 19 21.27 -11.39 23.37
N PHE A 20 20.08 -11.33 22.81
CA PHE A 20 18.88 -11.10 23.60
C PHE A 20 18.32 -12.45 23.99
N GLY A 21 18.56 -12.77 25.23
CA GLY A 21 18.08 -13.97 25.90
C GLY A 21 16.61 -14.25 25.60
N SER A 22 16.31 -15.48 25.46
CA SER A 22 15.12 -16.16 24.99
C SER A 22 13.82 -15.94 25.78
N SER A 23 13.52 -14.76 26.23
CA SER A 23 12.28 -14.53 26.98
C SER A 23 11.81 -13.09 26.90
N GLY A 24 11.41 -12.64 25.77
CA GLY A 24 10.84 -11.31 25.67
C GLY A 24 10.24 -11.07 24.33
N VAL A 25 8.98 -10.94 24.30
CA VAL A 25 8.19 -10.51 23.15
C VAL A 25 8.54 -9.05 22.88
N SER A 26 9.70 -8.77 22.35
CA SER A 26 9.99 -7.43 21.82
C SER A 26 9.23 -7.26 20.52
N GLY A 27 7.97 -6.90 20.66
CA GLY A 27 7.18 -6.43 19.53
C GLY A 27 7.78 -5.13 19.08
N ASN A 28 8.65 -5.15 18.08
CA ASN A 28 9.11 -3.93 17.44
C ASN A 28 7.97 -3.39 16.60
N ALA A 29 7.26 -2.43 17.15
CA ALA A 29 6.28 -1.66 16.39
C ALA A 29 7.04 -0.80 15.38
N GLY A 30 6.71 -0.92 14.11
CA GLY A 30 7.21 0.00 13.08
C GLY A 30 6.65 1.41 13.30
N GLY A 31 7.46 2.43 13.07
CA GLY A 31 6.99 3.81 13.06
C GLY A 31 6.01 4.06 11.90
N GLY A 32 4.97 4.81 12.13
CA GLY A 32 4.06 5.25 11.08
C GLY A 32 4.73 6.22 10.10
N GLY A 33 4.22 6.33 8.89
CA GLY A 33 4.62 7.36 7.92
C GLY A 33 4.20 8.75 8.43
N GLY A 34 4.93 9.77 7.99
CA GLY A 34 4.62 11.17 8.29
C GLY A 34 3.53 11.73 7.38
N ARG A 35 3.53 13.06 7.22
CA ARG A 35 2.55 13.78 6.42
C ARG A 35 3.24 14.66 5.40
N ILE A 36 2.76 14.64 4.16
CA ILE A 36 3.19 15.51 3.06
C ILE A 36 1.95 16.23 2.55
N ALA A 37 2.01 17.56 2.44
CA ALA A 37 1.02 18.35 1.75
C ALA A 37 1.67 18.97 0.52
N VAL A 38 1.09 18.71 -0.66
CA VAL A 38 1.62 19.15 -1.94
C VAL A 38 0.76 20.28 -2.45
N HIS A 39 1.35 21.48 -2.44
CA HIS A 39 0.78 22.67 -3.05
C HIS A 39 1.64 23.07 -4.25
N TYR A 40 1.05 23.29 -5.37
CA TYR A 40 1.76 23.61 -6.61
C TYR A 40 0.91 24.48 -7.54
N ASP A 41 1.58 25.12 -8.45
CA ASP A 41 0.96 25.80 -9.57
C ASP A 41 0.71 24.77 -10.68
N PRO A 42 -0.58 24.51 -11.06
CA PRO A 42 -0.90 23.54 -12.08
C PRO A 42 -0.28 23.82 -13.45
N GLU A 43 -0.25 25.08 -13.87
CA GLU A 43 0.28 25.47 -15.17
C GLU A 43 1.80 25.30 -15.22
N ALA A 44 2.49 25.69 -14.15
CA ALA A 44 3.93 25.49 -14.03
C ALA A 44 4.30 23.99 -13.95
N GLN A 45 3.47 23.17 -13.31
CA GLN A 45 3.67 21.71 -13.24
C GLN A 45 3.52 21.07 -14.63
N ASP A 46 2.49 21.45 -15.38
CA ASP A 46 2.27 20.93 -16.73
C ASP A 46 3.42 21.35 -17.68
N ALA A 47 3.91 22.57 -17.53
CA ALA A 47 5.02 23.09 -18.35
C ALA A 47 6.37 22.43 -18.03
N CYS A 48 6.62 22.03 -16.78
CA CYS A 48 7.92 21.53 -16.40
C CYS A 48 8.19 20.07 -16.80
N GLY A 49 7.16 19.26 -16.99
CA GLY A 49 7.30 17.81 -17.21
C GLY A 49 8.07 17.09 -16.09
N CYS A 50 8.10 17.68 -14.90
CA CYS A 50 8.86 17.18 -13.76
C CYS A 50 8.16 15.97 -13.15
N THR A 51 8.92 14.94 -12.82
CA THR A 51 8.43 13.76 -12.09
C THR A 51 8.94 13.80 -10.66
N ILE A 52 8.02 13.98 -9.72
CA ILE A 52 8.34 13.96 -8.30
C ILE A 52 7.61 12.78 -7.67
N LEU A 53 8.32 11.97 -6.88
CA LEU A 53 7.73 10.93 -6.07
C LEU A 53 7.50 11.44 -4.65
N PHE A 54 6.35 11.10 -4.09
CA PHE A 54 6.00 11.41 -2.72
C PHE A 54 5.85 10.11 -1.93
N GLU A 55 6.55 10.01 -0.80
CA GLU A 55 6.56 8.81 0.03
C GLU A 55 6.31 9.14 1.50
N ALA A 56 5.23 8.59 2.04
CA ALA A 56 4.89 8.63 3.46
C ALA A 56 4.62 7.19 3.95
N LYS A 57 5.63 6.33 3.84
CA LYS A 57 5.53 4.92 4.23
C LYS A 57 5.79 4.74 5.71
N GLY A 58 5.02 3.87 6.39
CA GLY A 58 5.42 3.30 7.65
C GLY A 58 6.61 2.35 7.50
N THR A 59 7.24 1.99 8.61
CA THR A 59 8.29 0.98 8.57
C THR A 59 7.68 -0.38 8.30
N PRO A 60 8.07 -1.08 7.21
CA PRO A 60 7.67 -2.47 7.03
C PRO A 60 8.34 -3.30 8.13
N VAL A 61 7.58 -4.15 8.80
CA VAL A 61 8.16 -5.11 9.74
C VAL A 61 8.87 -6.19 8.94
N ALA A 62 10.13 -6.44 9.28
CA ALA A 62 10.88 -7.56 8.72
C ALA A 62 10.15 -8.87 9.03
N THR A 63 9.77 -9.60 8.00
CA THR A 63 9.09 -10.87 8.12
C THR A 63 10.09 -11.97 8.46
N GLY A 64 9.90 -12.64 9.49
CA GLY A 64 10.59 -13.85 9.96
C GLY A 64 9.85 -14.45 11.12
N THR A 65 8.94 -13.70 11.70
CA THR A 65 8.11 -14.14 12.81
C THR A 65 6.67 -13.72 12.56
N ALA A 66 5.73 -14.58 12.87
CA ALA A 66 4.29 -14.53 12.59
C ALA A 66 3.50 -13.33 13.17
N ARG A 67 4.05 -12.13 13.14
CA ARG A 67 3.43 -10.91 13.67
C ARG A 67 3.43 -9.79 12.63
N SER A 68 2.76 -10.02 11.52
CA SER A 68 2.56 -9.08 10.42
C SER A 68 1.73 -7.82 10.78
N ASN A 69 1.18 -7.75 11.97
CA ASN A 69 0.32 -6.68 12.47
C ASN A 69 1.04 -5.52 13.17
N LEU A 70 2.37 -5.51 13.19
CA LEU A 70 3.16 -4.46 13.82
C LEU A 70 3.84 -3.52 12.81
N SER A 71 3.51 -3.61 11.53
CA SER A 71 3.98 -2.63 10.55
C SER A 71 3.41 -1.25 10.86
N GLY A 72 4.23 -0.22 10.78
CA GLY A 72 3.74 1.15 10.86
C GLY A 72 2.78 1.44 9.72
N GLY A 73 1.66 2.08 10.00
CA GLY A 73 0.67 2.45 8.99
C GLY A 73 1.21 3.47 7.99
N LEU A 74 0.53 3.59 6.87
CA LEU A 74 0.78 4.63 5.89
C LEU A 74 0.60 6.02 6.53
N GLY A 75 1.52 6.92 6.21
CA GLY A 75 1.32 8.34 6.44
C GLY A 75 0.45 8.95 5.34
N THR A 76 0.20 10.25 5.40
CA THR A 76 -0.69 10.94 4.48
C THR A 76 0.08 11.71 3.43
N VAL A 77 -0.32 11.58 2.17
CA VAL A 77 0.09 12.47 1.08
C VAL A 77 -1.16 13.18 0.57
N TRP A 78 -1.21 14.48 0.79
CA TRP A 78 -2.32 15.30 0.38
C TRP A 78 -1.98 16.10 -0.89
N PHE A 79 -2.86 16.07 -1.87
CA PHE A 79 -2.74 16.83 -3.12
C PHE A 79 -3.94 17.78 -3.28
N THR A 80 -3.74 18.87 -3.98
CA THR A 80 -4.82 19.83 -4.32
C THR A 80 -5.79 19.27 -5.35
N ASP A 81 -5.33 18.38 -6.23
CA ASP A 81 -6.13 17.71 -7.25
C ASP A 81 -5.58 16.30 -7.57
N ALA A 82 -6.26 15.55 -8.44
CA ALA A 82 -5.95 14.16 -8.73
C ALA A 82 -4.86 13.93 -9.80
N ARG A 83 -4.22 14.97 -10.34
CA ARG A 83 -3.26 14.81 -11.46
C ARG A 83 -2.04 13.96 -11.13
N PHE A 84 -1.68 13.84 -9.85
CA PHE A 84 -0.61 12.94 -9.40
C PHE A 84 -1.10 11.50 -9.16
N VAL A 85 -2.42 11.27 -9.22
CA VAL A 85 -3.00 9.93 -9.07
C VAL A 85 -3.22 9.35 -10.47
N ALA A 86 -2.21 8.65 -10.97
CA ALA A 86 -2.20 8.09 -12.32
C ALA A 86 -1.59 6.67 -12.32
N SER A 87 -1.91 5.89 -13.35
CA SER A 87 -1.27 4.59 -13.59
C SER A 87 0.01 4.79 -14.45
N PRO A 88 1.17 4.28 -14.05
CA PRO A 88 1.46 3.54 -12.81
C PRO A 88 1.44 4.42 -11.57
N LEU A 89 0.77 3.93 -10.51
CA LEU A 89 0.72 4.60 -9.23
C LEU A 89 2.02 4.35 -8.45
N ARG A 90 2.87 5.37 -8.39
CA ARG A 90 4.22 5.27 -7.80
C ARG A 90 4.34 5.92 -6.44
N HIS A 91 3.40 6.79 -6.08
CA HIS A 91 3.40 7.44 -4.77
C HIS A 91 3.09 6.45 -3.66
N SER A 92 3.62 6.71 -2.48
CA SER A 92 3.39 5.86 -1.31
C SER A 92 2.83 6.66 -0.16
N GLY A 93 1.74 6.18 0.42
CA GLY A 93 1.02 6.82 1.51
C GLY A 93 -0.49 6.74 1.31
N LEU A 94 -1.23 7.23 2.28
CA LEU A 94 -2.65 7.46 2.16
C LEU A 94 -2.87 8.71 1.27
N LEU A 95 -3.32 8.49 0.04
CA LEU A 95 -3.46 9.53 -0.99
C LEU A 95 -4.78 10.26 -0.78
N CYS A 96 -4.72 11.50 -0.34
CA CYS A 96 -5.88 12.32 -0.05
C CYS A 96 -5.99 13.46 -1.06
N VAL A 97 -7.10 13.51 -1.78
CA VAL A 97 -7.43 14.57 -2.73
C VAL A 97 -8.87 15.04 -2.45
N PRO A 98 -9.14 16.33 -2.27
CA PRO A 98 -10.48 16.83 -2.01
C PRO A 98 -11.48 16.41 -3.08
N GLY A 99 -12.59 15.80 -2.67
CA GLY A 99 -13.66 15.36 -3.59
C GLY A 99 -13.33 14.15 -4.46
N PHE A 100 -12.13 13.59 -4.37
CA PHE A 100 -11.73 12.39 -5.08
C PHE A 100 -12.09 11.16 -4.24
N ILE A 101 -13.31 10.69 -4.42
CA ILE A 101 -13.89 9.57 -3.66
C ILE A 101 -13.99 8.29 -4.50
N GLU A 102 -13.74 8.40 -5.80
CA GLU A 102 -13.70 7.26 -6.72
C GLU A 102 -12.62 7.45 -7.77
N TRP A 103 -12.08 6.33 -8.27
CA TRP A 103 -11.15 6.32 -9.39
C TRP A 103 -11.44 5.12 -10.31
N ARG A 104 -11.57 5.39 -11.61
CA ARG A 104 -11.93 4.39 -12.63
C ARG A 104 -10.88 4.31 -13.74
N PRO A 105 -9.67 3.83 -13.46
CA PRO A 105 -8.67 3.63 -14.49
C PRO A 105 -9.04 2.44 -15.40
N ALA A 106 -8.72 2.52 -16.69
CA ALA A 106 -8.89 1.38 -17.60
C ALA A 106 -7.98 0.21 -17.19
N GLU A 107 -6.74 0.50 -16.80
CA GLU A 107 -5.75 -0.44 -16.29
C GLU A 107 -5.03 0.21 -15.11
N LEU A 108 -4.68 -0.56 -14.09
CA LEU A 108 -3.95 -0.04 -12.95
C LEU A 108 -2.70 -0.83 -12.66
N ARG A 109 -1.58 -0.13 -12.65
CA ARG A 109 -0.31 -0.63 -12.13
C ARG A 109 0.05 0.12 -10.86
N ILE A 110 0.45 -0.62 -9.82
CA ILE A 110 0.88 -0.07 -8.53
C ILE A 110 2.34 -0.46 -8.30
N ASP A 111 3.20 0.54 -8.28
CA ASP A 111 4.64 0.40 -8.03
C ASP A 111 5.03 0.95 -6.65
N GLY A 112 4.14 1.70 -5.99
CA GLY A 112 4.30 2.22 -4.64
C GLY A 112 3.47 1.47 -3.61
N TRP A 113 3.48 1.94 -2.36
CA TRP A 113 2.55 1.46 -1.33
C TRP A 113 1.50 2.52 -1.06
N ALA A 114 0.32 2.33 -1.62
CA ALA A 114 -0.73 3.33 -1.62
C ALA A 114 -1.96 2.88 -0.82
N GLY A 115 -2.67 3.84 -0.28
CA GLY A 115 -4.02 3.69 0.25
C GLY A 115 -4.86 4.90 -0.14
N PHE A 116 -6.16 4.80 0.10
CA PHE A 116 -7.11 5.87 -0.12
C PHE A 116 -7.93 6.10 1.16
N PRO A 117 -8.56 7.28 1.35
CA PRO A 117 -9.44 7.51 2.48
C PRO A 117 -10.56 6.45 2.59
N PRO A 118 -11.03 6.15 3.80
CA PRO A 118 -12.13 5.20 3.99
C PRO A 118 -13.36 5.53 3.15
N GLY A 119 -14.01 4.50 2.62
CA GLY A 119 -15.17 4.64 1.73
C GLY A 119 -14.83 4.90 0.26
N PHE A 120 -13.57 4.80 -0.12
CA PHE A 120 -13.13 5.02 -1.51
C PHE A 120 -13.59 3.88 -2.44
N THR A 121 -13.96 4.23 -3.67
CA THR A 121 -14.25 3.25 -4.73
C THR A 121 -13.14 3.25 -5.77
N LEU A 122 -12.47 2.11 -5.91
CA LEU A 122 -11.48 1.86 -6.96
C LEU A 122 -12.04 0.83 -7.93
N ASP A 123 -12.39 1.27 -9.15
CA ASP A 123 -13.02 0.46 -10.19
C ASP A 123 -12.09 0.38 -11.40
N VAL A 124 -11.29 -0.69 -11.47
CA VAL A 124 -10.34 -0.92 -12.55
C VAL A 124 -11.03 -1.66 -13.67
N GLY A 125 -11.23 -1.01 -14.81
CA GLY A 125 -11.97 -1.58 -15.95
C GLY A 125 -11.34 -2.83 -16.56
N GLY A 126 -10.02 -2.94 -16.53
CA GLY A 126 -9.23 -4.09 -17.01
C GLY A 126 -8.41 -4.73 -15.92
N GLY A 127 -7.10 -4.90 -16.14
CA GLY A 127 -6.20 -5.59 -15.22
C GLY A 127 -5.63 -4.73 -14.12
N LEU A 128 -5.42 -5.35 -12.95
CA LEU A 128 -4.66 -4.80 -11.84
C LEU A 128 -3.30 -5.47 -11.75
N VAL A 129 -2.22 -4.69 -11.75
CA VAL A 129 -0.87 -5.20 -11.55
C VAL A 129 -0.25 -4.50 -10.34
N CYS A 130 -0.05 -5.26 -9.27
CA CYS A 130 0.62 -4.79 -8.07
C CYS A 130 1.94 -5.55 -7.93
N THR A 131 3.06 -4.92 -8.29
CA THR A 131 4.36 -5.61 -8.33
C THR A 131 5.44 -4.80 -7.64
N ASN A 132 6.30 -5.51 -6.93
CA ASN A 132 7.47 -4.93 -6.32
C ASN A 132 8.68 -5.85 -6.50
N THR A 133 9.80 -5.26 -6.88
CA THR A 133 11.08 -5.95 -7.05
C THR A 133 12.12 -5.52 -6.04
N ASP A 134 11.82 -4.51 -5.22
CA ASP A 134 12.74 -4.02 -4.20
C ASP A 134 12.26 -4.35 -2.77
N ALA A 135 13.14 -4.17 -1.80
CA ALA A 135 12.86 -4.47 -0.40
C ALA A 135 11.95 -3.44 0.29
N ALA A 136 11.53 -2.39 -0.42
CA ALA A 136 10.76 -1.30 0.18
C ALA A 136 9.25 -1.61 0.29
N GLY A 137 8.81 -2.68 -0.35
CA GLY A 137 7.42 -3.08 -0.40
C GLY A 137 6.59 -2.22 -1.36
N ALA A 138 5.71 -2.85 -2.12
CA ALA A 138 4.62 -2.20 -2.83
C ALA A 138 3.31 -2.80 -2.35
N GLY A 139 2.22 -2.07 -2.47
CA GLY A 139 0.95 -2.60 -2.04
C GLY A 139 -0.19 -1.61 -2.15
N LEU A 140 -1.36 -2.12 -1.81
CA LEU A 140 -2.59 -1.37 -1.73
C LEU A 140 -3.24 -1.62 -0.37
N GLU A 141 -3.60 -0.56 0.33
CA GLU A 141 -4.38 -0.63 1.56
C GLU A 141 -5.76 -0.01 1.33
N LEU A 142 -6.79 -0.77 1.65
CA LEU A 142 -8.18 -0.38 1.49
C LEU A 142 -8.89 -0.48 2.84
N ASP A 143 -9.36 0.66 3.33
CA ASP A 143 -10.09 0.78 4.59
C ASP A 143 -11.55 1.14 4.30
N ALA A 144 -12.49 0.30 4.69
CA ALA A 144 -13.92 0.46 4.43
C ALA A 144 -14.23 0.81 2.95
N SER A 145 -13.43 0.34 2.03
CA SER A 145 -13.40 0.74 0.62
C SER A 145 -13.71 -0.42 -0.30
N THR A 146 -14.06 -0.14 -1.55
CA THR A 146 -14.35 -1.16 -2.55
C THR A 146 -13.30 -1.12 -3.66
N LEU A 147 -12.80 -2.32 -4.03
CA LEU A 147 -11.99 -2.55 -5.21
C LEU A 147 -12.73 -3.49 -6.15
N ALA A 148 -13.02 -3.03 -7.35
CA ALA A 148 -13.48 -3.88 -8.45
C ALA A 148 -12.38 -3.95 -9.51
N VAL A 149 -12.14 -5.16 -10.06
CA VAL A 149 -11.19 -5.42 -11.13
C VAL A 149 -11.91 -6.17 -12.23
N GLY A 150 -12.07 -5.54 -13.40
CA GLY A 150 -12.79 -6.09 -14.54
C GLY A 150 -12.04 -7.16 -15.31
N GLY A 151 -10.75 -7.33 -15.07
CA GLY A 151 -9.88 -8.36 -15.66
C GLY A 151 -9.13 -9.15 -14.60
N ASP A 152 -7.90 -9.54 -14.92
CA ASP A 152 -7.03 -10.28 -14.02
C ASP A 152 -6.36 -9.35 -12.99
N ALA A 153 -6.09 -9.87 -11.80
CA ALA A 153 -5.28 -9.22 -10.77
C ALA A 153 -3.97 -10.00 -10.55
N LEU A 154 -2.83 -9.37 -10.81
CA LEU A 154 -1.50 -9.91 -10.53
C LEU A 154 -0.90 -9.21 -9.31
N VAL A 155 -0.61 -9.97 -8.26
CA VAL A 155 0.07 -9.50 -7.05
C VAL A 155 1.39 -10.24 -6.91
N ARG A 156 2.51 -9.57 -7.23
CA ARG A 156 3.84 -10.18 -7.25
C ARG A 156 4.81 -9.42 -6.34
N GLY A 157 5.27 -10.05 -5.28
CA GLY A 157 6.16 -9.42 -4.30
C GLY A 157 5.58 -8.17 -3.64
N ALA A 158 4.27 -8.04 -3.65
CA ALA A 158 3.50 -6.92 -3.16
C ALA A 158 2.40 -7.43 -2.24
N GLY A 159 1.65 -6.54 -1.62
CA GLY A 159 0.52 -6.92 -0.76
C GLY A 159 -0.72 -6.08 -1.04
N ILE A 160 -1.90 -6.69 -0.93
CA ILE A 160 -3.17 -5.99 -0.85
C ILE A 160 -3.76 -6.27 0.52
N ARG A 161 -4.12 -5.23 1.25
CA ARG A 161 -4.69 -5.32 2.60
C ARG A 161 -6.07 -4.70 2.64
N LEU A 162 -7.02 -5.45 3.16
CA LEU A 162 -8.41 -5.05 3.27
C LEU A 162 -8.79 -4.95 4.74
N PHE A 163 -9.32 -3.80 5.16
CA PHE A 163 -9.67 -3.49 6.54
C PHE A 163 -11.12 -3.02 6.65
N ASN A 164 -11.70 -3.14 7.84
CA ASN A 164 -12.95 -2.49 8.23
C ASN A 164 -14.09 -2.65 7.22
N GLY A 165 -14.33 -3.89 6.77
CA GLY A 165 -15.38 -4.18 5.80
C GLY A 165 -15.05 -3.81 4.34
N ALA A 166 -13.80 -3.50 4.03
CA ALA A 166 -13.38 -3.35 2.64
C ALA A 166 -13.66 -4.62 1.82
N SER A 167 -13.94 -4.46 0.55
CA SER A 167 -14.20 -5.57 -0.36
C SER A 167 -13.35 -5.48 -1.62
N MET A 168 -13.00 -6.64 -2.16
CA MET A 168 -12.32 -6.80 -3.44
C MET A 168 -13.09 -7.79 -4.30
N GLN A 169 -13.44 -7.39 -5.52
CA GLN A 169 -14.10 -8.23 -6.52
C GLN A 169 -13.20 -8.29 -7.76
N ILE A 170 -13.01 -9.48 -8.30
CA ILE A 170 -12.17 -9.73 -9.47
C ILE A 170 -13.00 -10.53 -10.47
N ALA A 171 -13.19 -9.99 -11.69
CA ALA A 171 -13.91 -10.69 -12.73
C ALA A 171 -13.07 -11.76 -13.44
N GLY A 172 -11.75 -11.63 -13.40
CA GLY A 172 -10.79 -12.57 -13.97
C GLY A 172 -10.11 -13.42 -12.90
N ASN A 173 -8.82 -13.65 -13.05
CA ASN A 173 -8.03 -14.48 -12.16
C ASN A 173 -7.26 -13.64 -11.14
N LEU A 174 -7.13 -14.14 -9.91
CA LEU A 174 -6.16 -13.63 -8.94
C LEU A 174 -4.89 -14.46 -9.00
N VAL A 175 -3.79 -13.85 -9.43
CA VAL A 175 -2.48 -14.48 -9.50
C VAL A 175 -1.58 -13.90 -8.41
N GLN A 176 -1.15 -14.75 -7.49
CA GLN A 176 -0.27 -14.39 -6.38
C GLN A 176 1.10 -15.04 -6.58
N GLU A 177 2.15 -14.23 -6.67
CA GLU A 177 3.50 -14.71 -6.95
C GLU A 177 4.53 -14.05 -6.04
N THR A 178 5.55 -14.82 -5.66
CA THR A 178 6.73 -14.28 -4.99
C THR A 178 7.65 -13.62 -6.02
N ALA A 179 8.01 -12.36 -5.82
CA ALA A 179 9.03 -11.72 -6.63
C ALA A 179 10.43 -12.27 -6.26
N ARG A 180 11.22 -12.56 -7.28
CA ARG A 180 12.61 -12.98 -7.14
C ARG A 180 13.51 -12.04 -7.94
N ASP A 181 14.68 -11.73 -7.40
CA ASP A 181 15.69 -11.00 -8.13
C ASP A 181 16.35 -11.88 -9.22
N ALA A 182 17.26 -11.29 -10.00
CA ALA A 182 18.00 -12.00 -11.05
C ALA A 182 18.80 -13.21 -10.54
N SER A 183 19.08 -13.26 -9.23
CA SER A 183 19.75 -14.39 -8.56
C SER A 183 18.77 -15.44 -8.05
N GLY A 184 17.46 -15.26 -8.32
CA GLY A 184 16.41 -16.15 -7.83
C GLY A 184 16.10 -16.01 -6.33
N ILE A 185 16.64 -15.00 -5.67
CA ILE A 185 16.43 -14.76 -4.24
C ILE A 185 15.20 -13.87 -4.06
N CYS A 186 14.28 -14.31 -3.20
CA CYS A 186 13.16 -13.48 -2.77
C CYS A 186 13.69 -12.42 -1.78
N ARG A 187 13.68 -11.15 -2.20
CA ARG A 187 14.11 -10.02 -1.36
C ARG A 187 12.96 -9.18 -0.86
N THR A 188 11.74 -9.58 -1.18
CA THR A 188 10.53 -8.86 -0.77
C THR A 188 9.95 -9.48 0.49
N TYR A 189 9.42 -8.64 1.36
CA TYR A 189 8.77 -9.07 2.59
C TYR A 189 7.36 -9.62 2.36
N HIS A 190 6.85 -9.52 1.15
CA HIS A 190 5.54 -10.00 0.74
C HIS A 190 5.68 -10.94 -0.44
N ALA A 191 5.09 -12.11 -0.31
CA ALA A 191 5.15 -13.17 -1.31
C ALA A 191 3.99 -13.10 -2.32
N GLY A 192 3.48 -11.90 -2.62
CA GLY A 192 2.26 -11.75 -3.40
C GLY A 192 1.04 -12.10 -2.54
N GLU A 193 0.78 -11.30 -1.51
CA GLU A 193 -0.24 -11.63 -0.52
C GLU A 193 -1.45 -10.70 -0.64
N VAL A 194 -2.63 -11.29 -0.50
CA VAL A 194 -3.88 -10.55 -0.32
C VAL A 194 -4.45 -10.92 1.04
N TRP A 195 -4.63 -9.92 1.90
CA TRP A 195 -5.11 -10.13 3.26
C TRP A 195 -6.46 -9.48 3.49
N CYS A 196 -7.39 -10.28 4.00
CA CYS A 196 -8.63 -9.79 4.57
C CYS A 196 -8.52 -9.77 6.09
N HIS A 197 -8.64 -8.63 6.71
CA HIS A 197 -8.75 -8.54 8.14
C HIS A 197 -10.17 -8.93 8.56
N PRO A 198 -10.32 -9.89 9.50
CA PRO A 198 -11.64 -10.25 10.02
C PRO A 198 -12.25 -9.05 10.74
N ALA A 199 -13.55 -9.07 10.91
CA ALA A 199 -14.24 -8.13 11.79
C ALA A 199 -13.57 -8.14 13.18
N PRO A 200 -13.43 -6.98 13.83
CA PRO A 200 -12.90 -6.93 15.18
C PRO A 200 -13.77 -7.77 16.11
N THR A 201 -13.15 -8.63 16.90
CA THR A 201 -13.84 -9.51 17.84
C THR A 201 -14.39 -8.78 19.06
N ASN A 202 -14.10 -7.49 19.23
CA ASN A 202 -14.58 -6.68 20.33
C ASN A 202 -15.92 -6.03 19.98
N ALA A 203 -16.91 -6.28 20.78
CA ALA A 203 -18.28 -5.78 20.64
C ALA A 203 -18.46 -4.24 20.61
N ALA A 204 -17.37 -3.48 20.71
CA ALA A 204 -17.37 -2.03 20.60
C ALA A 204 -17.15 -1.52 19.16
N ALA A 205 -16.82 -2.38 18.21
CA ALA A 205 -16.76 -1.99 16.81
C ALA A 205 -18.14 -2.14 16.20
N ALA A 206 -18.76 -1.06 15.84
CA ALA A 206 -20.20 -0.92 15.61
C ALA A 206 -20.79 -1.82 14.53
N ASP A 207 -20.02 -2.44 13.64
CA ASP A 207 -20.62 -3.01 12.44
C ASP A 207 -20.30 -4.48 12.19
N GLY A 208 -19.32 -5.08 12.87
CA GLY A 208 -19.04 -6.53 12.77
C GLY A 208 -18.78 -7.05 11.34
N VAL A 209 -18.59 -6.15 10.37
CA VAL A 209 -18.41 -6.53 8.97
C VAL A 209 -16.93 -6.75 8.71
N GLY A 210 -16.57 -8.00 8.44
CA GLY A 210 -15.23 -8.37 8.00
C GLY A 210 -14.96 -7.93 6.55
N ALA A 211 -13.70 -7.73 6.22
CA ALA A 211 -13.28 -7.56 4.84
C ALA A 211 -13.49 -8.86 4.05
N ARG A 212 -13.77 -8.77 2.75
CA ARG A 212 -14.06 -9.91 1.89
C ARG A 212 -13.41 -9.82 0.53
N ILE A 213 -13.16 -10.99 -0.07
CA ILE A 213 -12.72 -11.15 -1.46
C ILE A 213 -13.76 -12.01 -2.18
N GLU A 214 -14.14 -11.58 -3.37
CA GLU A 214 -14.96 -12.34 -4.33
C GLU A 214 -14.18 -12.49 -5.64
N ILE A 215 -14.12 -13.70 -6.18
CA ILE A 215 -13.42 -14.05 -7.42
C ILE A 215 -14.39 -14.78 -8.33
#